data_4fd2c0989c2e043cf2fcff0aa676750a
#
_entry.id   4fd2c0989c2e043cf2fcff0aa676750a
#
_cell.length_a   1.000
_cell.length_b   1.000
_cell.length_c   1.000
_cell.angle_alpha   90.00
_cell.angle_beta   90.00
_cell.angle_gamma   90.00
#
_symmetry.space_group_name_H-M   'P 1'
#
loop_
_entity.id
_entity.type
_entity.pdbx_description
1 polymer ?
#
loop_
_entity_poly.entity_id
_entity_poly.type
_entity_poly.pdbx_seq_one_letter_code
_entity_poly.pdbx_strand_id
1 'polypeptide(L)'
;MHNFLLVLTLVSLPALAEIRPDKVHVADSKKSQSYIRDGFITGGDQAIDEVTVKDIRRATNAGYERVVIDLEGTRAGESTAISRPPYYQVSVTPDEKRMIFTIWGKPRLSFDSKRVVGAFKRSSVIENIELLPKLDDTTWSFVAALKGDTPVEVFELSNPVRIILDFKRSSK
;
A
#
# COMPACT_ATOMS: atom_id res chain seq x y z
N MET A 1 -56.62 -21.40 27.44
CA MET A 1 -55.20 -21.91 27.30
C MET A 1 -54.63 -21.23 26.06
N HIS A 2 -53.76 -20.22 26.27
CA HIS A 2 -53.08 -19.49 25.15
C HIS A 2 -51.65 -19.96 25.10
N ASN A 3 -51.28 -20.68 24.03
CA ASN A 3 -49.90 -21.04 23.74
C ASN A 3 -49.17 -19.85 23.17
N PHE A 4 -48.19 -19.31 23.92
CA PHE A 4 -47.26 -18.30 23.48
C PHE A 4 -46.09 -18.96 22.78
N LEU A 5 -46.00 -18.87 21.47
CA LEU A 5 -44.88 -19.38 20.69
C LEU A 5 -43.71 -18.36 20.74
N LEU A 6 -42.68 -18.73 21.51
CA LEU A 6 -41.45 -17.90 21.60
C LEU A 6 -40.60 -18.13 20.33
N VAL A 7 -40.58 -17.16 19.41
CA VAL A 7 -39.69 -17.18 18.23
C VAL A 7 -38.33 -16.64 18.65
N LEU A 8 -37.36 -17.55 18.76
CA LEU A 8 -35.96 -17.21 19.04
C LEU A 8 -35.29 -16.79 17.71
N THR A 9 -35.14 -15.48 17.48
CA THR A 9 -34.37 -14.98 16.34
C THR A 9 -32.88 -15.09 16.62
N LEU A 10 -32.20 -16.00 15.90
CA LEU A 10 -30.75 -16.12 15.91
C LEU A 10 -30.16 -14.90 15.17
N VAL A 11 -29.62 -13.95 15.91
CA VAL A 11 -28.84 -12.84 15.33
C VAL A 11 -27.45 -13.39 15.00
N SER A 12 -27.17 -13.60 13.72
CA SER A 12 -25.82 -13.92 13.24
C SER A 12 -24.93 -12.68 13.38
N LEU A 13 -24.00 -12.70 14.35
CA LEU A 13 -22.94 -11.71 14.45
C LEU A 13 -22.03 -11.82 13.21
N PRO A 14 -21.66 -10.71 12.56
CA PRO A 14 -20.67 -10.75 11.52
C PRO A 14 -19.35 -11.29 12.09
N ALA A 15 -18.79 -12.29 11.43
CA ALA A 15 -17.47 -12.81 11.78
C ALA A 15 -16.46 -11.66 11.66
N LEU A 16 -15.87 -11.26 12.77
CA LEU A 16 -14.72 -10.35 12.78
C LEU A 16 -13.63 -11.04 11.95
N ALA A 17 -13.16 -10.39 10.90
CA ALA A 17 -12.04 -10.88 10.10
C ALA A 17 -10.81 -10.98 11.02
N GLU A 18 -10.47 -12.19 11.41
CA GLU A 18 -9.32 -12.47 12.26
C GLU A 18 -8.04 -12.18 11.46
N ILE A 19 -7.27 -11.19 11.89
CA ILE A 19 -5.95 -10.91 11.32
C ILE A 19 -5.04 -12.07 11.73
N ARG A 20 -4.67 -12.91 10.77
CA ARG A 20 -3.76 -14.02 10.99
C ARG A 20 -2.33 -13.50 11.10
N PRO A 21 -1.60 -13.76 12.20
CA PRO A 21 -0.24 -13.26 12.41
C PRO A 21 0.76 -13.67 11.30
N ASP A 22 0.57 -14.83 10.68
CA ASP A 22 1.37 -15.35 9.57
C ASP A 22 1.24 -14.53 8.28
N LYS A 23 0.25 -13.66 8.18
CA LYS A 23 0.02 -12.76 7.04
C LYS A 23 0.59 -11.36 7.24
N VAL A 24 1.21 -11.07 8.39
CA VAL A 24 1.80 -9.76 8.67
C VAL A 24 3.32 -9.86 8.49
N HIS A 25 3.85 -9.06 7.58
CA HIS A 25 5.27 -8.99 7.26
C HIS A 25 5.80 -7.58 7.53
N VAL A 26 7.12 -7.46 7.73
CA VAL A 26 7.81 -6.17 7.87
C VAL A 26 8.64 -5.92 6.63
N ALA A 27 8.60 -4.69 6.13
CA ALA A 27 9.39 -4.30 4.98
C ALA A 27 10.90 -4.33 5.28
N ASP A 28 11.67 -4.84 4.33
CA ASP A 28 13.13 -4.90 4.41
C ASP A 28 13.77 -3.53 4.13
N SER A 29 15.02 -3.34 4.58
CA SER A 29 15.84 -2.17 4.24
C SER A 29 16.51 -2.28 2.86
N LYS A 30 16.31 -3.37 2.15
CA LYS A 30 16.82 -3.65 0.80
C LYS A 30 16.01 -4.75 0.13
N LYS A 31 16.19 -4.89 -1.18
CA LYS A 31 15.59 -6.00 -1.92
C LYS A 31 16.10 -7.35 -1.39
N SER A 32 15.17 -8.21 -0.94
CA SER A 32 15.43 -9.54 -0.38
C SER A 32 14.81 -10.68 -1.19
N GLN A 33 13.98 -10.34 -2.17
CA GLN A 33 13.13 -11.26 -2.95
C GLN A 33 12.03 -11.95 -2.11
N SER A 34 11.63 -11.32 -1.00
CA SER A 34 10.54 -11.76 -0.12
C SER A 34 9.19 -11.30 -0.67
N TYR A 35 8.68 -12.00 -1.67
CA TYR A 35 7.40 -11.69 -2.29
C TYR A 35 6.23 -12.32 -1.55
N ILE A 36 5.19 -11.54 -1.25
CA ILE A 36 3.93 -12.05 -0.73
C ILE A 36 2.83 -12.00 -1.79
N ARG A 37 1.84 -12.86 -1.66
CA ARG A 37 0.64 -12.90 -2.52
C ARG A 37 -0.62 -12.47 -1.79
N ASP A 38 -0.59 -12.55 -0.47
CA ASP A 38 -1.72 -12.28 0.42
C ASP A 38 -1.20 -11.77 1.76
N GLY A 39 -1.95 -10.83 2.36
CA GLY A 39 -1.65 -10.29 3.67
C GLY A 39 -1.14 -8.85 3.65
N PHE A 40 -0.33 -8.50 4.65
CA PHE A 40 0.09 -7.13 4.92
C PHE A 40 1.60 -7.05 5.01
N ILE A 41 2.17 -5.98 4.44
CA ILE A 41 3.55 -5.57 4.69
C ILE A 41 3.49 -4.21 5.36
N THR A 42 4.13 -4.06 6.50
CA THR A 42 4.24 -2.80 7.23
C THR A 42 5.68 -2.32 7.25
N GLY A 43 5.88 -1.03 7.31
CA GLY A 43 7.21 -0.44 7.39
C GLY A 43 7.17 1.00 7.87
N GLY A 44 8.33 1.64 7.82
CA GLY A 44 8.49 3.03 8.24
C GLY A 44 8.61 3.19 9.75
N ASP A 45 8.49 4.45 10.19
CA ASP A 45 8.65 4.88 11.57
C ASP A 45 7.43 5.72 11.98
N GLN A 46 6.78 5.36 13.09
CA GLN A 46 5.62 6.07 13.62
C GLN A 46 5.96 7.44 14.20
N ALA A 47 7.23 7.68 14.51
CA ALA A 47 7.69 8.97 15.02
C ALA A 47 7.87 10.03 13.91
N ILE A 48 7.85 9.59 12.63
CA ILE A 48 7.99 10.52 11.50
C ILE A 48 6.61 11.05 11.13
N ASP A 49 6.45 12.35 11.26
CA ASP A 49 5.24 13.11 10.94
C ASP A 49 5.60 14.23 9.94
N GLU A 50 4.60 14.73 9.18
CA GLU A 50 4.77 15.73 8.13
C GLU A 50 5.74 15.29 7.01
N VAL A 51 5.22 14.49 6.08
CA VAL A 51 5.94 14.00 4.91
C VAL A 51 5.31 14.51 3.62
N THR A 52 6.13 14.72 2.60
CA THR A 52 5.65 14.99 1.23
C THR A 52 5.90 13.77 0.36
N VAL A 53 4.84 13.26 -0.27
CA VAL A 53 4.94 12.31 -1.38
C VAL A 53 5.28 13.12 -2.62
N LYS A 54 6.55 13.09 -3.04
CA LYS A 54 7.10 13.90 -4.14
C LYS A 54 6.72 13.34 -5.50
N ASP A 55 6.75 12.02 -5.61
CA ASP A 55 6.47 11.34 -6.86
C ASP A 55 6.09 9.88 -6.66
N ILE A 56 5.37 9.34 -7.65
CA ILE A 56 5.12 7.91 -7.81
C ILE A 56 5.52 7.54 -9.24
N ARG A 57 6.52 6.69 -9.37
CA ARG A 57 7.12 6.31 -10.65
C ARG A 57 7.03 4.82 -10.88
N ARG A 58 6.88 4.43 -12.12
CA ARG A 58 6.90 3.04 -12.56
C ARG A 58 8.09 2.77 -13.49
N ALA A 59 8.74 1.64 -13.29
CA ALA A 59 9.79 1.13 -14.17
C ALA A 59 9.58 -0.35 -14.44
N THR A 60 9.88 -0.79 -15.66
CA THR A 60 9.86 -2.20 -16.03
C THR A 60 11.28 -2.74 -15.97
N ASN A 61 11.45 -3.85 -15.26
CA ASN A 61 12.72 -4.57 -15.11
C ASN A 61 12.58 -6.01 -15.58
N ALA A 62 13.71 -6.73 -15.69
CA ALA A 62 13.68 -8.15 -15.97
C ALA A 62 13.00 -8.91 -14.81
N GLY A 63 11.86 -9.56 -15.10
CA GLY A 63 11.11 -10.37 -14.15
C GLY A 63 10.18 -9.63 -13.17
N TYR A 64 10.20 -8.29 -13.11
CA TYR A 64 9.31 -7.51 -12.24
C TYR A 64 9.04 -6.11 -12.79
N GLU A 65 7.96 -5.51 -12.34
CA GLU A 65 7.74 -4.07 -12.48
C GLU A 65 7.91 -3.41 -11.11
N ARG A 66 8.56 -2.25 -11.09
CA ARG A 66 8.85 -1.49 -9.88
C ARG A 66 8.00 -0.24 -9.80
N VAL A 67 7.38 -0.02 -8.67
CA VAL A 67 6.78 1.25 -8.28
C VAL A 67 7.67 1.87 -7.21
N VAL A 68 8.05 3.13 -7.42
CA VAL A 68 8.88 3.91 -6.50
C VAL A 68 8.03 5.05 -5.97
N ILE A 69 7.92 5.16 -4.66
CA ILE A 69 7.28 6.28 -3.97
C ILE A 69 8.40 7.11 -3.37
N ASP A 70 8.65 8.29 -3.95
CA ASP A 70 9.68 9.22 -3.50
C ASP A 70 9.12 10.09 -2.37
N LEU A 71 9.84 10.13 -1.26
CA LEU A 71 9.43 10.83 -0.05
C LEU A 71 10.44 11.90 0.37
N GLU A 72 9.92 12.96 0.96
CA GLU A 72 10.69 14.03 1.56
C GLU A 72 10.02 14.45 2.87
N GLY A 73 10.80 14.62 3.93
CA GLY A 73 10.29 15.18 5.18
C GLY A 73 9.87 16.62 4.98
N THR A 74 8.89 17.07 5.75
CA THR A 74 8.43 18.45 5.73
C THR A 74 8.26 18.93 7.16
N ARG A 75 8.80 20.10 7.49
CA ARG A 75 8.62 20.72 8.80
C ARG A 75 8.22 22.18 8.59
N ALA A 76 7.10 22.59 9.19
CA ALA A 76 6.53 23.93 9.02
C ALA A 76 6.40 24.39 7.55
N GLY A 77 6.18 23.43 6.62
CA GLY A 77 6.07 23.68 5.18
C GLY A 77 7.39 23.66 4.40
N GLU A 78 8.52 23.58 5.08
CA GLU A 78 9.85 23.51 4.45
C GLU A 78 10.33 22.06 4.34
N SER A 79 11.11 21.77 3.30
CA SER A 79 11.77 20.47 3.11
C SER A 79 12.75 20.19 4.24
N THR A 80 12.69 18.97 4.79
CA THR A 80 13.62 18.52 5.81
C THR A 80 14.10 17.10 5.52
N ALA A 81 15.30 16.77 5.99
CA ALA A 81 15.85 15.43 5.83
C ALA A 81 15.14 14.45 6.77
N ILE A 82 14.75 13.31 6.22
CA ILE A 82 14.31 12.13 6.97
C ILE A 82 15.22 10.95 6.64
N SER A 83 15.38 10.03 7.57
CA SER A 83 16.22 8.83 7.38
C SER A 83 15.42 7.60 6.98
N ARG A 84 14.11 7.59 7.26
CA ARG A 84 13.19 6.51 6.97
C ARG A 84 11.84 7.09 6.51
N PRO A 85 10.99 6.29 5.83
CA PRO A 85 9.60 6.68 5.59
C PRO A 85 8.84 6.82 6.92
N PRO A 86 7.72 7.59 6.95
CA PRO A 86 6.74 7.46 8.03
C PRO A 86 6.09 6.08 7.95
N TYR A 87 5.35 5.70 8.99
CA TYR A 87 4.64 4.42 9.00
C TYR A 87 3.74 4.27 7.77
N TYR A 88 3.79 3.10 7.16
CA TYR A 88 2.95 2.74 6.02
C TYR A 88 2.57 1.26 6.06
N GLN A 89 1.53 0.93 5.31
CA GLN A 89 1.04 -0.43 5.13
C GLN A 89 0.75 -0.69 3.65
N VAL A 90 1.10 -1.89 3.21
CA VAL A 90 0.70 -2.45 1.92
C VAL A 90 -0.14 -3.69 2.19
N SER A 91 -1.39 -3.68 1.73
CA SER A 91 -2.31 -4.83 1.80
C SER A 91 -2.42 -5.47 0.43
N VAL A 92 -2.27 -6.78 0.35
CA VAL A 92 -2.45 -7.56 -0.88
C VAL A 92 -3.58 -8.55 -0.68
N THR A 93 -4.61 -8.45 -1.53
CA THR A 93 -5.81 -9.29 -1.48
C THR A 93 -5.97 -10.00 -2.83
N PRO A 94 -5.57 -11.28 -2.92
CA PRO A 94 -5.55 -12.00 -4.19
C PRO A 94 -6.94 -12.24 -4.77
N ASP A 95 -7.94 -12.52 -3.93
CA ASP A 95 -9.33 -12.77 -4.35
C ASP A 95 -9.94 -11.55 -5.02
N GLU A 96 -9.57 -10.35 -4.57
CA GLU A 96 -9.99 -9.08 -5.16
C GLU A 96 -9.02 -8.58 -6.25
N LYS A 97 -7.91 -9.28 -6.47
CA LYS A 97 -6.81 -8.88 -7.37
C LYS A 97 -6.39 -7.43 -7.11
N ARG A 98 -6.17 -7.10 -5.85
CA ARG A 98 -5.99 -5.72 -5.41
C ARG A 98 -4.82 -5.59 -4.45
N MET A 99 -4.10 -4.49 -4.56
CA MET A 99 -3.15 -4.01 -3.58
C MET A 99 -3.57 -2.61 -3.14
N ILE A 100 -3.55 -2.37 -1.83
CA ILE A 100 -3.80 -1.06 -1.23
C ILE A 100 -2.54 -0.61 -0.52
N PHE A 101 -2.06 0.58 -0.87
CA PHE A 101 -1.00 1.28 -0.15
C PHE A 101 -1.62 2.36 0.72
N THR A 102 -1.23 2.43 1.99
CA THR A 102 -1.62 3.51 2.89
C THR A 102 -0.38 4.03 3.61
N ILE A 103 -0.24 5.35 3.71
CA ILE A 103 0.84 6.04 4.41
C ILE A 103 0.24 7.01 5.43
N TRP A 104 0.83 7.05 6.61
CA TRP A 104 0.50 7.96 7.71
C TRP A 104 1.52 9.09 7.78
N GLY A 105 1.48 9.95 8.82
CA GLY A 105 2.42 11.04 8.98
C GLY A 105 2.04 12.29 8.19
N LYS A 106 0.75 12.66 8.19
CA LYS A 106 0.21 13.88 7.56
C LYS A 106 0.74 14.11 6.13
N PRO A 107 0.61 13.15 5.23
CA PRO A 107 1.22 13.20 3.92
C PRO A 107 0.67 14.36 3.08
N ARG A 108 1.56 15.15 2.50
CA ARG A 108 1.26 16.11 1.44
C ARG A 108 1.55 15.46 0.08
N LEU A 109 0.74 15.77 -0.92
CA LEU A 109 0.91 15.23 -2.27
C LEU A 109 1.44 16.33 -3.18
N SER A 110 2.61 16.12 -3.78
CA SER A 110 3.31 17.11 -4.62
C SER A 110 3.59 16.60 -6.03
N PHE A 111 2.83 15.59 -6.49
CA PHE A 111 3.01 15.00 -7.81
C PHE A 111 1.81 15.31 -8.74
N ASP A 112 2.04 15.20 -10.05
CA ASP A 112 0.98 15.27 -11.06
C ASP A 112 0.22 13.93 -11.13
N SER A 113 -1.02 13.92 -10.62
CA SER A 113 -1.88 12.74 -10.58
C SER A 113 -2.20 12.17 -11.96
N LYS A 114 -2.40 13.03 -12.99
CA LYS A 114 -2.67 12.58 -14.37
C LYS A 114 -1.46 11.86 -14.96
N ARG A 115 -0.27 12.39 -14.73
CA ARG A 115 0.99 11.77 -15.17
C ARG A 115 1.19 10.42 -14.47
N VAL A 116 0.98 10.36 -13.15
CA VAL A 116 1.09 9.11 -12.39
C VAL A 116 0.15 8.08 -12.96
N VAL A 117 -1.16 8.33 -13.00
CA VAL A 117 -2.15 7.37 -13.54
C VAL A 117 -1.83 6.98 -14.98
N GLY A 118 -1.41 7.94 -15.81
CA GLY A 118 -1.01 7.69 -17.20
C GLY A 118 0.16 6.73 -17.36
N ALA A 119 1.12 6.75 -16.43
CA ALA A 119 2.29 5.86 -16.45
C ALA A 119 1.92 4.38 -16.28
N PHE A 120 0.82 4.09 -15.59
CA PHE A 120 0.37 2.71 -15.32
C PHE A 120 -0.45 2.08 -16.45
N LYS A 121 -0.95 2.85 -17.43
CA LYS A 121 -1.71 2.31 -18.57
C LYS A 121 -0.94 1.25 -19.39
N ARG A 122 0.39 1.28 -19.34
CA ARG A 122 1.27 0.33 -20.02
C ARG A 122 1.87 -0.72 -19.09
N SER A 123 1.38 -0.85 -17.87
CA SER A 123 1.84 -1.88 -16.95
C SER A 123 1.43 -3.28 -17.42
N SER A 124 2.31 -4.25 -17.24
CA SER A 124 2.01 -5.66 -17.51
C SER A 124 1.43 -6.40 -16.30
N VAL A 125 1.51 -5.81 -15.11
CA VAL A 125 1.10 -6.43 -13.83
C VAL A 125 0.01 -5.64 -13.11
N ILE A 126 -0.08 -4.33 -13.33
CA ILE A 126 -1.11 -3.45 -12.78
C ILE A 126 -2.08 -3.09 -13.89
N GLU A 127 -3.36 -3.34 -13.69
CA GLU A 127 -4.41 -3.00 -14.65
C GLU A 127 -4.76 -1.52 -14.57
N ASN A 128 -4.93 -1.03 -13.33
CA ASN A 128 -5.28 0.34 -13.04
C ASN A 128 -4.71 0.77 -11.68
N ILE A 129 -4.43 2.07 -11.54
CA ILE A 129 -4.12 2.71 -10.26
C ILE A 129 -5.15 3.79 -9.97
N GLU A 130 -5.70 3.78 -8.77
CA GLU A 130 -6.64 4.77 -8.27
C GLU A 130 -6.01 5.51 -7.10
N LEU A 131 -5.79 6.80 -7.27
CA LEU A 131 -5.29 7.71 -6.24
C LEU A 131 -6.49 8.22 -5.44
N LEU A 132 -6.65 7.75 -4.21
CA LEU A 132 -7.80 8.12 -3.40
C LEU A 132 -7.70 9.58 -2.94
N PRO A 133 -8.85 10.29 -2.82
CA PRO A 133 -8.85 11.61 -2.22
C PRO A 133 -8.44 11.52 -0.74
N LYS A 134 -7.74 12.52 -0.24
CA LYS A 134 -7.50 12.63 1.21
C LYS A 134 -8.82 12.91 1.92
N LEU A 135 -9.20 12.03 2.83
CA LEU A 135 -10.39 12.19 3.66
C LEU A 135 -10.09 12.96 4.95
N ASP A 136 -8.83 12.92 5.38
CA ASP A 136 -8.30 13.66 6.52
C ASP A 136 -6.84 14.08 6.27
N ASP A 137 -6.22 14.76 7.23
CA ASP A 137 -4.83 15.20 7.09
C ASP A 137 -3.80 14.16 7.54
N THR A 138 -4.22 13.07 8.17
CA THR A 138 -3.31 12.11 8.81
C THR A 138 -2.84 11.01 7.90
N THR A 139 -3.65 10.66 6.88
CA THR A 139 -3.41 9.50 6.01
C THR A 139 -3.62 9.82 4.53
N TRP A 140 -3.00 9.00 3.70
CA TRP A 140 -3.32 8.94 2.27
C TRP A 140 -3.13 7.54 1.73
N SER A 141 -3.96 7.17 0.75
CA SER A 141 -3.94 5.83 0.15
C SER A 141 -4.08 5.87 -1.36
N PHE A 142 -3.59 4.82 -2.01
CA PHE A 142 -3.96 4.49 -3.37
C PHE A 142 -4.23 2.99 -3.51
N VAL A 143 -5.00 2.63 -4.53
CA VAL A 143 -5.34 1.24 -4.87
C VAL A 143 -4.72 0.90 -6.22
N ALA A 144 -4.09 -0.26 -6.32
CA ALA A 144 -3.67 -0.86 -7.58
C ALA A 144 -4.51 -2.12 -7.85
N ALA A 145 -5.28 -2.12 -8.93
CA ALA A 145 -5.89 -3.33 -9.46
C ALA A 145 -4.83 -4.16 -10.18
N LEU A 146 -4.70 -5.44 -9.84
CA LEU A 146 -3.64 -6.32 -10.33
C LEU A 146 -4.14 -7.19 -11.47
N LYS A 147 -3.25 -7.47 -12.44
CA LYS A 147 -3.50 -8.43 -13.51
C LYS A 147 -3.19 -9.85 -13.02
N GLY A 148 -4.19 -10.47 -12.35
CA GLY A 148 -4.05 -11.82 -11.81
C GLY A 148 -3.34 -11.88 -10.46
N ASP A 149 -2.87 -13.08 -10.10
CA ASP A 149 -2.15 -13.35 -8.86
C ASP A 149 -0.70 -12.82 -8.99
N THR A 150 -0.52 -11.55 -8.64
CA THR A 150 0.76 -10.84 -8.76
C THR A 150 1.43 -10.70 -7.40
N PRO A 151 2.53 -11.43 -7.13
CA PRO A 151 3.27 -11.28 -5.88
C PRO A 151 3.93 -9.92 -5.77
N VAL A 152 3.96 -9.37 -4.55
CA VAL A 152 4.51 -8.05 -4.25
C VAL A 152 5.62 -8.17 -3.18
N GLU A 153 6.75 -7.54 -3.43
CA GLU A 153 7.81 -7.31 -2.45
C GLU A 153 7.86 -5.82 -2.12
N VAL A 154 8.03 -5.49 -0.84
CA VAL A 154 8.16 -4.10 -0.38
C VAL A 154 9.44 -3.93 0.42
N PHE A 155 10.20 -2.90 0.11
CA PHE A 155 11.40 -2.53 0.87
C PHE A 155 11.64 -1.02 0.86
N GLU A 156 12.52 -0.56 1.74
CA GLU A 156 12.83 0.85 1.95
C GLU A 156 14.22 1.21 1.44
N LEU A 157 14.39 2.44 0.96
CA LEU A 157 15.69 3.05 0.69
C LEU A 157 15.79 4.36 1.46
N SER A 158 16.98 4.67 1.99
CA SER A 158 17.20 5.81 2.90
C SER A 158 17.80 7.05 2.24
N ASN A 159 18.48 6.95 1.11
CA ASN A 159 19.17 8.08 0.47
C ASN A 159 18.92 8.13 -1.05
N PRO A 160 17.97 8.89 -1.55
CA PRO A 160 16.87 9.55 -0.84
C PRO A 160 15.86 8.53 -0.31
N VAL A 161 15.03 8.97 0.66
CA VAL A 161 14.03 8.08 1.26
C VAL A 161 12.96 7.71 0.24
N ARG A 162 12.73 6.40 0.09
CA ARG A 162 11.78 5.83 -0.85
C ARG A 162 11.14 4.57 -0.29
N ILE A 163 9.90 4.35 -0.66
CA ILE A 163 9.26 3.04 -0.53
C ILE A 163 9.24 2.41 -1.92
N ILE A 164 9.69 1.17 -2.01
CA ILE A 164 9.78 0.41 -3.25
C ILE A 164 8.80 -0.74 -3.20
N LEU A 165 7.98 -0.86 -4.24
CA LEU A 165 7.10 -2.00 -4.44
C LEU A 165 7.51 -2.70 -5.75
N ASP A 166 7.98 -3.93 -5.65
CA ASP A 166 8.30 -4.76 -6.80
C ASP A 166 7.18 -5.78 -7.04
N PHE A 167 6.55 -5.72 -8.18
CA PHE A 167 5.49 -6.62 -8.63
C PHE A 167 6.10 -7.68 -9.54
N LYS A 168 6.08 -8.94 -9.10
CA LYS A 168 6.67 -10.03 -9.87
C LYS A 168 5.87 -10.28 -11.14
N ARG A 169 6.56 -10.34 -12.29
CA ARG A 169 5.93 -10.69 -13.56
C ARG A 169 5.82 -12.21 -13.65
N SER A 170 4.67 -12.71 -14.09
CA SER A 170 4.56 -14.12 -14.48
C SER A 170 5.50 -14.40 -15.63
N SER A 171 6.39 -15.38 -15.49
CA SER A 171 7.09 -15.96 -16.64
C SER A 171 6.04 -16.58 -17.57
N LYS A 172 5.99 -16.11 -18.81
CA LYS A 172 5.23 -16.79 -19.86
C LYS A 172 5.86 -18.14 -20.18
#